data_ba3bd1aaf2540d041bff6696d465d052
#
_entry.id   ba3bd1aaf2540d041bff6696d465d052
#
_cell.length_a   1.000
_cell.length_b   1.000
_cell.length_c   1.000
_cell.angle_alpha   90.00
_cell.angle_beta   90.00
_cell.angle_gamma   90.00
#
_symmetry.space_group_name_H-M   'P 1'
#
loop_
_entity.id
_entity.type
_entity.pdbx_description
1 polymer ?
#
loop_
_entity_poly.entity_id
_entity_poly.type
_entity_poly.pdbx_seq_one_letter_code
_entity_poly.pdbx_strand_id
1 'polypeptide(L)'
;KICQTGTQSRSNPGMRAAIEYIQTGKIGKVTLAYASCYKPRKSIGKVDAPTQPPKTMDYSLWCGPAKELPVQRKQLHYDWHWIWEYGNGDLGNQGVHEMDKARWGIQKDTPPKS
;
A
#
# COMPACT_ATOMS: atom_id res chain seq x y z
N LYS A 1 -22.49 5.25 3.75
CA LYS A 1 -21.51 4.19 3.48
C LYS A 1 -20.26 4.45 4.32
N ILE A 2 -19.63 3.40 4.86
CA ILE A 2 -18.42 3.50 5.67
C ILE A 2 -17.26 3.00 4.82
N CYS A 3 -16.15 3.77 4.80
CA CYS A 3 -14.91 3.41 4.13
C CYS A 3 -13.76 3.47 5.15
N GLN A 4 -12.92 2.45 5.16
CA GLN A 4 -11.80 2.36 6.09
C GLN A 4 -10.52 1.96 5.36
N THR A 5 -9.43 2.66 5.64
CA THR A 5 -8.09 2.32 5.15
C THR A 5 -7.44 1.27 6.06
N GLY A 6 -6.75 0.31 5.46
CA GLY A 6 -6.13 -0.80 6.18
C GLY A 6 -4.72 -0.48 6.70
N THR A 7 -4.57 0.35 7.72
CA THR A 7 -3.31 0.54 8.47
C THR A 7 -3.32 -0.30 9.75
N GLN A 8 -3.47 -1.60 9.58
CA GLN A 8 -3.79 -2.56 10.66
C GLN A 8 -2.74 -2.67 11.76
N SER A 9 -1.48 -2.28 11.52
CA SER A 9 -0.45 -2.22 12.55
C SER A 9 -0.84 -1.31 13.72
N ARG A 10 -1.65 -0.28 13.46
CA ARG A 10 -2.21 0.62 14.46
C ARG A 10 -3.16 -0.07 15.45
N SER A 11 -3.75 -1.18 15.06
CA SER A 11 -4.65 -1.98 15.90
C SER A 11 -3.93 -3.09 16.66
N ASN A 12 -2.65 -3.36 16.35
CA ASN A 12 -1.86 -4.41 17.01
C ASN A 12 -1.40 -3.94 18.39
N PRO A 13 -1.77 -4.64 19.50
CA PRO A 13 -1.43 -4.20 20.85
C PRO A 13 0.08 -4.15 21.10
N GLY A 14 0.86 -5.09 20.56
CA GLY A 14 2.33 -5.08 20.67
C GLY A 14 2.96 -3.86 19.98
N MET A 15 2.45 -3.50 18.80
CA MET A 15 2.92 -2.29 18.11
C MET A 15 2.57 -1.01 18.89
N ARG A 16 1.36 -0.95 19.45
CA ARG A 16 0.96 0.18 20.31
C ARG A 16 1.91 0.32 21.50
N ALA A 17 2.12 -0.76 22.24
CA ALA A 17 3.01 -0.75 23.39
C ALA A 17 4.45 -0.35 23.00
N ALA A 18 4.97 -0.82 21.88
CA ALA A 18 6.29 -0.45 21.38
C ALA A 18 6.38 1.04 21.05
N ILE A 19 5.39 1.59 20.36
CA ILE A 19 5.35 3.01 20.03
C ILE A 19 5.19 3.87 21.29
N GLU A 20 4.31 3.49 22.20
CA GLU A 20 4.16 4.17 23.51
C GLU A 20 5.49 4.19 24.26
N TYR A 21 6.20 3.04 24.31
CA TYR A 21 7.52 2.98 24.95
C TYR A 21 8.53 3.93 24.31
N ILE A 22 8.59 3.99 22.98
CA ILE A 22 9.44 4.94 22.25
C ILE A 22 9.08 6.39 22.64
N GLN A 23 7.77 6.68 22.71
CA GLN A 23 7.25 8.02 23.02
C GLN A 23 7.50 8.46 24.47
N THR A 24 7.75 7.54 25.40
CA THR A 24 8.17 7.90 26.77
C THR A 24 9.55 8.55 26.84
N GLY A 25 10.32 8.52 25.75
CA GLY A 25 11.69 9.04 25.72
C GLY A 25 12.73 8.14 26.40
N LYS A 26 12.37 6.97 26.87
CA LYS A 26 13.31 6.03 27.54
C LYS A 26 14.47 5.58 26.67
N ILE A 27 14.29 5.59 25.34
CA ILE A 27 15.35 5.29 24.37
C ILE A 27 16.07 6.56 23.86
N GLY A 28 15.78 7.72 24.46
CA GLY A 28 16.26 9.01 23.99
C GLY A 28 15.43 9.57 22.82
N LYS A 29 15.92 10.66 22.24
CA LYS A 29 15.26 11.31 21.09
C LYS A 29 15.43 10.49 19.83
N VAL A 30 14.34 10.07 19.23
CA VAL A 30 14.36 9.43 17.91
C VAL A 30 14.63 10.50 16.83
N THR A 31 15.75 10.37 16.15
CA THR A 31 16.19 11.31 15.10
C THR A 31 15.95 10.77 13.69
N LEU A 32 15.84 9.45 13.54
CA LEU A 32 15.64 8.78 12.26
C LEU A 32 14.71 7.58 12.44
N ALA A 33 13.76 7.43 11.53
CA ALA A 33 12.99 6.22 11.35
C ALA A 33 13.15 5.74 9.91
N TYR A 34 13.54 4.49 9.76
CA TYR A 34 13.75 3.86 8.45
C TYR A 34 12.67 2.81 8.20
N ALA A 35 12.00 2.93 7.05
CA ALA A 35 11.01 1.97 6.60
C ALA A 35 11.46 1.35 5.28
N SER A 36 11.44 0.03 5.19
CA SER A 36 11.85 -0.70 4.00
C SER A 36 10.72 -1.59 3.50
N CYS A 37 10.36 -1.40 2.25
CA CYS A 37 9.47 -2.30 1.53
C CYS A 37 10.32 -3.28 0.71
N TYR A 38 10.77 -4.34 1.37
CA TYR A 38 11.60 -5.37 0.74
C TYR A 38 10.79 -6.65 0.51
N LYS A 39 10.25 -6.78 -0.71
CA LYS A 39 9.58 -8.00 -1.15
C LYS A 39 10.09 -8.42 -2.53
N PRO A 40 10.79 -9.55 -2.62
CA PRO A 40 11.16 -10.12 -3.91
C PRO A 40 9.89 -10.63 -4.61
N ARG A 41 9.39 -9.85 -5.56
CA ARG A 41 8.22 -10.21 -6.37
C ARG A 41 8.67 -10.81 -7.68
N LYS A 42 7.99 -11.88 -8.07
CA LYS A 42 8.10 -12.38 -9.44
C LYS A 42 7.43 -11.39 -10.40
N SER A 43 7.92 -11.31 -11.63
CA SER A 43 7.26 -10.54 -12.68
C SER A 43 5.82 -11.01 -12.86
N ILE A 44 4.89 -10.07 -13.08
CA ILE A 44 3.51 -10.38 -13.46
C ILE A 44 3.43 -10.99 -14.87
N GLY A 45 4.55 -10.92 -15.61
CA GLY A 45 4.63 -11.38 -16.99
C GLY A 45 3.94 -10.44 -17.96
N LYS A 46 3.89 -10.87 -19.22
CA LYS A 46 3.16 -10.23 -20.30
C LYS A 46 2.04 -11.14 -20.78
N VAL A 47 1.03 -10.58 -21.38
CA VAL A 47 0.01 -11.29 -22.16
C VAL A 47 0.16 -10.90 -23.64
N ASP A 48 -0.05 -11.85 -24.54
CA ASP A 48 0.15 -11.63 -25.98
C ASP A 48 -0.92 -10.73 -26.57
N ALA A 49 -2.11 -10.77 -25.99
CA ALA A 49 -3.23 -9.93 -26.39
C ALA A 49 -4.08 -9.53 -25.17
N PRO A 50 -4.80 -8.39 -25.24
CA PRO A 50 -5.75 -8.01 -24.22
C PRO A 50 -6.84 -9.08 -24.06
N THR A 51 -7.24 -9.33 -22.82
CA THR A 51 -8.36 -10.19 -22.47
C THR A 51 -9.59 -9.36 -22.12
N GLN A 52 -10.76 -9.98 -22.21
CA GLN A 52 -12.01 -9.35 -21.78
C GLN A 52 -12.18 -9.53 -20.26
N PRO A 53 -12.70 -8.54 -19.54
CA PRO A 53 -13.09 -8.73 -18.16
C PRO A 53 -14.21 -9.76 -18.04
N PRO A 54 -14.33 -10.46 -16.91
CA PRO A 54 -15.42 -11.39 -16.69
C PRO A 54 -16.79 -10.74 -16.87
N LYS A 55 -17.74 -11.43 -17.48
CA LYS A 55 -19.11 -10.91 -17.68
C LYS A 55 -19.86 -10.57 -16.39
N THR A 56 -19.40 -11.11 -15.27
CA THR A 56 -19.91 -10.84 -13.92
C THR A 56 -19.36 -9.56 -13.29
N MET A 57 -18.42 -8.88 -13.97
CA MET A 57 -17.80 -7.66 -13.51
C MET A 57 -18.27 -6.47 -14.33
N ASP A 58 -18.72 -5.43 -13.68
CA ASP A 58 -18.83 -4.11 -14.26
C ASP A 58 -17.43 -3.46 -14.29
N TYR A 59 -16.77 -3.56 -15.44
CA TYR A 59 -15.38 -3.11 -15.56
C TYR A 59 -15.24 -1.58 -15.51
N SER A 60 -16.23 -0.86 -16.01
CA SER A 60 -16.27 0.61 -15.93
C SER A 60 -16.37 1.06 -14.47
N LEU A 61 -17.24 0.42 -13.69
CA LEU A 61 -17.35 0.67 -12.25
C LEU A 61 -16.07 0.29 -11.49
N TRP A 62 -15.40 -0.80 -11.90
CA TRP A 62 -14.11 -1.19 -11.33
C TRP A 62 -13.02 -0.16 -11.59
N CYS A 63 -12.92 0.37 -12.80
CA CYS A 63 -11.97 1.43 -13.16
C CYS A 63 -12.27 2.74 -12.42
N GLY A 64 -13.54 3.04 -12.15
CA GLY A 64 -13.97 4.27 -11.50
C GLY A 64 -13.47 5.51 -12.24
N PRO A 65 -12.75 6.44 -11.58
CA PRO A 65 -12.22 7.64 -12.22
C PRO A 65 -10.95 7.40 -13.05
N ALA A 66 -10.35 6.21 -13.00
CA ALA A 66 -9.18 5.88 -13.79
C ALA A 66 -9.57 5.58 -15.24
N LYS A 67 -8.58 5.70 -16.13
CA LYS A 67 -8.79 5.39 -17.55
C LYS A 67 -9.12 3.90 -17.72
N GLU A 68 -10.19 3.61 -18.43
CA GLU A 68 -10.56 2.25 -18.80
C GLU A 68 -9.62 1.72 -19.88
N LEU A 69 -8.70 0.85 -19.49
CA LEU A 69 -7.72 0.22 -20.38
C LEU A 69 -8.11 -1.23 -20.64
N PRO A 70 -7.75 -1.79 -21.81
CA PRO A 70 -7.87 -3.22 -22.04
C PRO A 70 -7.13 -4.03 -20.96
N VAL A 71 -7.68 -5.18 -20.57
CA VAL A 71 -7.06 -6.05 -19.56
C VAL A 71 -5.83 -6.71 -20.14
N GLN A 72 -4.66 -6.27 -19.73
CA GLN A 72 -3.34 -6.77 -20.19
C GLN A 72 -2.54 -7.41 -19.07
N ARG A 73 -3.20 -8.18 -18.20
CA ARG A 73 -2.59 -8.84 -17.06
C ARG A 73 -3.17 -10.25 -16.83
N LYS A 74 -2.37 -11.15 -16.30
CA LYS A 74 -2.77 -12.56 -16.09
C LYS A 74 -3.76 -12.70 -14.95
N GLN A 75 -3.53 -12.02 -13.84
CA GLN A 75 -4.38 -12.07 -12.65
C GLN A 75 -5.13 -10.75 -12.51
N LEU A 76 -6.33 -10.67 -13.08
CA LEU A 76 -7.15 -9.47 -13.11
C LEU A 76 -7.27 -8.80 -11.73
N HIS A 77 -7.57 -9.59 -10.69
CA HIS A 77 -7.86 -9.10 -9.34
C HIS A 77 -6.63 -8.85 -8.48
N TYR A 78 -5.43 -9.19 -8.94
CA TYR A 78 -4.21 -9.03 -8.15
C TYR A 78 -3.16 -8.18 -8.85
N ASP A 79 -2.91 -8.40 -10.14
CA ASP A 79 -1.79 -7.77 -10.85
C ASP A 79 -2.01 -6.28 -11.17
N TRP A 80 -3.18 -5.72 -10.87
CA TRP A 80 -3.48 -4.30 -11.04
C TRP A 80 -2.54 -3.40 -10.25
N HIS A 81 -1.96 -3.87 -9.15
CA HIS A 81 -1.01 -3.11 -8.33
C HIS A 81 0.15 -2.53 -9.14
N TRP A 82 0.56 -3.22 -10.20
CA TRP A 82 1.73 -2.89 -11.02
C TRP A 82 1.37 -2.31 -12.38
N ILE A 83 0.11 -1.97 -12.58
CA ILE A 83 -0.36 -1.21 -13.73
C ILE A 83 -0.45 0.26 -13.31
N TRP A 84 0.30 1.12 -14.00
CA TRP A 84 0.51 2.52 -13.60
C TRP A 84 -0.81 3.29 -13.38
N GLU A 85 -1.81 3.04 -14.23
CA GLU A 85 -3.11 3.71 -14.18
C GLU A 85 -3.96 3.31 -12.97
N TYR A 86 -3.67 2.19 -12.33
CA TYR A 86 -4.51 1.62 -11.27
C TYR A 86 -3.80 1.47 -9.94
N GLY A 87 -2.47 1.35 -9.95
CA GLY A 87 -1.71 1.05 -8.75
C GLY A 87 -0.33 1.71 -8.73
N ASN A 88 0.26 1.77 -7.57
CA ASN A 88 1.60 2.34 -7.30
C ASN A 88 2.56 1.28 -6.75
N GLY A 89 2.39 0.05 -7.19
CA GLY A 89 3.27 -1.06 -6.91
C GLY A 89 3.35 -1.44 -5.44
N ASP A 90 4.48 -2.03 -5.07
CA ASP A 90 4.69 -2.46 -3.68
C ASP A 90 4.84 -1.29 -2.70
N LEU A 91 5.23 -0.11 -3.15
CA LEU A 91 5.27 1.07 -2.30
C LEU A 91 3.87 1.42 -1.79
N GLY A 92 2.86 1.38 -2.66
CA GLY A 92 1.48 1.63 -2.27
C GLY A 92 0.79 0.43 -1.61
N ASN A 93 1.29 -0.78 -1.83
CA ASN A 93 0.74 -1.99 -1.20
C ASN A 93 1.39 -2.27 0.16
N GLN A 94 2.64 -2.71 0.20
CA GLN A 94 3.35 -3.06 1.43
C GLN A 94 3.99 -1.82 2.08
N GLY A 95 4.54 -0.92 1.28
CA GLY A 95 5.28 0.23 1.78
C GLY A 95 4.43 1.17 2.63
N VAL A 96 3.14 1.28 2.37
CA VAL A 96 2.23 2.08 3.19
C VAL A 96 2.22 1.63 4.66
N HIS A 97 2.30 0.33 4.92
CA HIS A 97 2.33 -0.22 6.28
C HIS A 97 3.64 0.09 6.99
N GLU A 98 4.75 0.01 6.27
CA GLU A 98 6.07 0.25 6.83
C GLU A 98 6.29 1.75 7.08
N MET A 99 5.90 2.60 6.14
CA MET A 99 5.99 4.05 6.30
C MET A 99 5.05 4.58 7.39
N ASP A 100 3.86 3.99 7.54
CA ASP A 100 2.95 4.34 8.63
C ASP A 100 3.57 4.09 10.00
N LYS A 101 4.23 2.93 10.18
CA LYS A 101 4.95 2.61 11.42
C LYS A 101 6.11 3.57 11.70
N ALA A 102 6.91 3.88 10.67
CA ALA A 102 8.01 4.83 10.80
C ALA A 102 7.53 6.23 11.21
N ARG A 103 6.49 6.73 10.53
CA ARG A 103 5.88 8.02 10.87
C ARG A 103 5.30 8.05 12.28
N TRP A 104 4.65 6.97 12.68
CA TRP A 104 4.09 6.83 14.02
C TRP A 104 5.19 6.85 15.09
N GLY A 105 6.32 6.17 14.84
CA GLY A 105 7.47 6.16 15.75
C GLY A 105 8.10 7.55 15.96
N ILE A 106 8.20 8.37 14.91
CA ILE A 106 8.75 9.74 15.01
C ILE A 106 7.71 10.83 15.30
N GLN A 107 6.45 10.45 15.56
CA GLN A 107 5.35 11.39 15.87
C GLN A 107 5.14 12.49 14.81
N LYS A 108 5.23 12.12 13.52
CA LYS A 108 5.00 13.08 12.43
C LYS A 108 3.64 12.85 11.79
N ASP A 109 2.75 13.81 11.98
CA ASP A 109 1.39 13.77 11.42
C ASP A 109 1.31 14.44 10.04
N THR A 110 2.29 15.27 9.70
CA THR A 110 2.37 15.93 8.40
C THR A 110 3.14 15.09 7.38
N PRO A 111 2.82 15.17 6.08
CA PRO A 111 3.64 14.59 5.04
C PRO A 111 5.08 15.12 5.08
N PRO A 112 6.08 14.33 4.64
CA PRO A 112 7.43 14.83 4.47
C PRO A 112 7.45 15.98 3.48
N LYS A 113 8.34 16.93 3.66
CA LYS A 113 8.43 18.13 2.81
C LYS A 113 9.18 17.88 1.50
N SER A 114 9.91 16.81 1.37
CA SER A 114 10.62 16.28 0.18
C SER A 114 11.65 15.25 0.63
#